data_b8f917783442a3dd00bbf1ffaa4a09f2
#
_entry.id   b8f917783442a3dd00bbf1ffaa4a09f2
#
_cell.length_a   1.000
_cell.length_b   1.000
_cell.length_c   1.000
_cell.angle_alpha   90.00
_cell.angle_beta   90.00
_cell.angle_gamma   90.00
#
_symmetry.space_group_name_H-M   'P 1'
#
loop_
_entity.id
_entity.type
_entity.pdbx_description
1 polymer ?
#
loop_
_entity_poly.entity_id
_entity_poly.type
_entity_poly.pdbx_seq_one_letter_code
_entity_poly.pdbx_strand_id
1 'polypeptide(L)'
;HEIRSQVPIFYYNIWDDLPYPHWNEPFYESVDCLMNITKQTWNIVRNVRSKVPVRDWECTLVPHGIHEEVFYPIQEDSKDYKDFIEFKDKTIRNKDHSFVMLWNNRNIRRKLPGDVVLAYNHMMEQLSEEERKTALLIMKTAPIDNNGTDLLAVVKNNLKHGDVLFIPDNLPQDKMNYLYNIADVTINIASNEGFGLATAESLMAGTPIVVNVTGGLQDQCGFKKEDGSLLM
;
A
#
# COMPACT_ATOMS: atom_id res chain seq x y z
N HIS A 1 20.70 19.87 -21.27
CA HIS A 1 21.05 19.49 -22.67
C HIS A 1 22.49 19.03 -22.81
N GLU A 2 23.47 19.66 -22.14
CA GLU A 2 24.92 19.31 -22.26
C GLU A 2 25.18 17.87 -21.77
N ILE A 3 24.60 17.45 -20.67
CA ILE A 3 24.78 16.08 -20.12
C ILE A 3 24.12 15.04 -21.03
N ARG A 4 22.92 15.31 -21.50
CA ARG A 4 22.15 14.37 -22.35
C ARG A 4 22.84 14.05 -23.68
N SER A 5 23.64 14.96 -24.20
CA SER A 5 24.44 14.71 -25.41
C SER A 5 25.58 13.71 -25.21
N GLN A 6 25.93 13.42 -23.95
CA GLN A 6 27.06 12.55 -23.58
C GLN A 6 26.61 11.25 -22.90
N VAL A 7 25.49 11.29 -22.14
CA VAL A 7 24.99 10.17 -21.35
C VAL A 7 23.48 10.08 -21.52
N PRO A 8 22.90 8.91 -21.83
CA PRO A 8 21.45 8.72 -21.84
C PRO A 8 20.88 8.85 -20.43
N ILE A 9 19.73 9.54 -20.33
CA ILE A 9 19.03 9.79 -19.06
C ILE A 9 17.77 8.95 -19.03
N PHE A 10 17.69 8.06 -18.04
CA PHE A 10 16.49 7.27 -17.74
C PHE A 10 15.85 7.84 -16.49
N TYR A 11 14.54 8.10 -16.54
CA TYR A 11 13.79 8.62 -15.41
C TYR A 11 12.71 7.63 -14.98
N TYR A 12 12.81 7.14 -13.74
CA TYR A 12 11.80 6.28 -13.14
C TYR A 12 10.68 7.16 -12.55
N ASN A 13 9.52 7.17 -13.22
CA ASN A 13 8.43 8.07 -12.94
C ASN A 13 7.39 7.38 -12.03
N ILE A 14 7.10 8.02 -10.91
CA ILE A 14 6.18 7.53 -9.86
C ILE A 14 4.98 8.46 -9.63
N TRP A 15 4.70 9.39 -10.57
CA TRP A 15 3.59 10.33 -10.43
C TRP A 15 2.26 9.59 -10.40
N ASP A 16 1.46 9.81 -9.36
CA ASP A 16 0.26 9.04 -9.05
C ASP A 16 -1.03 9.86 -8.96
N ASP A 17 -0.98 11.17 -9.28
CA ASP A 17 -2.09 12.09 -9.06
C ASP A 17 -2.64 12.71 -10.34
N LEU A 18 -3.90 13.07 -10.28
CA LEU A 18 -4.64 13.83 -11.29
C LEU A 18 -5.09 15.17 -10.71
N PRO A 19 -5.27 16.22 -11.53
CA PRO A 19 -5.27 16.28 -13.00
C PRO A 19 -3.89 16.09 -13.62
N TYR A 20 -3.83 15.84 -14.94
CA TYR A 20 -2.57 15.64 -15.67
C TYR A 20 -1.58 16.78 -15.39
N PRO A 21 -0.37 16.48 -14.94
CA PRO A 21 0.64 17.48 -14.55
C PRO A 21 1.35 18.06 -15.79
N HIS A 22 0.65 18.89 -16.58
CA HIS A 22 1.22 19.48 -17.80
C HIS A 22 2.48 20.32 -17.54
N TRP A 23 2.68 20.80 -16.32
CA TRP A 23 3.94 21.45 -15.90
C TRP A 23 5.15 20.51 -15.89
N ASN A 24 4.93 19.20 -15.91
CA ASN A 24 6.01 18.19 -15.99
C ASN A 24 6.44 17.92 -17.44
N GLU A 25 5.76 18.43 -18.47
CA GLU A 25 6.09 18.21 -19.87
C GLU A 25 7.57 18.49 -20.19
N PRO A 26 8.19 19.63 -19.77
CA PRO A 26 9.59 19.91 -20.03
C PRO A 26 10.57 18.90 -19.38
N PHE A 27 10.19 18.35 -18.21
CA PHE A 27 11.00 17.33 -17.53
C PHE A 27 10.90 15.99 -18.26
N TYR A 28 9.71 15.60 -18.69
CA TYR A 28 9.49 14.39 -19.46
C TYR A 28 10.19 14.43 -20.83
N GLU A 29 10.28 15.59 -21.45
CA GLU A 29 10.99 15.79 -22.71
C GLU A 29 12.53 15.87 -22.56
N SER A 30 13.01 16.12 -21.35
CA SER A 30 14.44 16.26 -21.06
C SER A 30 15.18 14.95 -20.91
N VAL A 31 14.48 13.82 -20.88
CA VAL A 31 15.04 12.48 -20.68
C VAL A 31 14.92 11.62 -21.94
N ASP A 32 15.72 10.57 -22.04
CA ASP A 32 15.72 9.68 -23.18
C ASP A 32 14.70 8.54 -23.04
N CYS A 33 14.43 8.09 -21.80
CA CYS A 33 13.42 7.08 -21.50
C CYS A 33 12.72 7.38 -20.18
N LEU A 34 11.39 7.29 -20.19
CA LEU A 34 10.51 7.34 -19.03
C LEU A 34 10.06 5.92 -18.69
N MET A 35 10.53 5.44 -17.55
CA MET A 35 10.11 4.16 -16.99
C MET A 35 8.98 4.42 -15.98
N ASN A 36 7.78 3.99 -16.27
CA ASN A 36 6.60 4.29 -15.46
C ASN A 36 6.25 3.12 -14.55
N ILE A 37 6.01 3.43 -13.28
CA ILE A 37 5.77 2.44 -12.23
C ILE A 37 4.46 1.67 -12.40
N THR A 38 3.44 2.31 -13.01
CA THR A 38 2.10 1.75 -13.19
C THR A 38 1.51 2.16 -14.55
N LYS A 39 0.45 1.48 -14.97
CA LYS A 39 -0.32 1.83 -16.16
C LYS A 39 -0.92 3.25 -16.06
N GLN A 40 -1.36 3.66 -14.86
CA GLN A 40 -1.83 5.02 -14.64
C GLN A 40 -0.71 6.03 -14.90
N THR A 41 0.47 5.84 -14.32
CA THR A 41 1.62 6.72 -14.52
C THR A 41 2.03 6.78 -15.99
N TRP A 42 2.05 5.62 -16.66
CA TRP A 42 2.32 5.52 -18.10
C TRP A 42 1.30 6.32 -18.93
N ASN A 43 0.01 6.19 -18.60
CA ASN A 43 -1.06 6.93 -19.27
C ASN A 43 -0.95 8.45 -19.01
N ILE A 44 -0.60 8.85 -17.79
CA ILE A 44 -0.37 10.27 -17.43
C ILE A 44 0.71 10.88 -18.31
N VAL A 45 1.87 10.20 -18.44
CA VAL A 45 2.97 10.69 -19.29
C VAL A 45 2.54 10.87 -20.74
N ARG A 46 1.83 9.89 -21.31
CA ARG A 46 1.35 9.97 -22.70
C ARG A 46 0.36 11.11 -22.91
N ASN A 47 -0.49 11.40 -21.94
CA ASN A 47 -1.42 12.52 -22.02
C ASN A 47 -0.73 13.88 -21.84
N VAL A 48 0.27 13.97 -20.97
CA VAL A 48 1.07 15.20 -20.79
C VAL A 48 1.89 15.51 -22.04
N ARG A 49 2.51 14.48 -22.66
CA ARG A 49 3.29 14.61 -23.91
C ARG A 49 2.44 14.46 -25.18
N SER A 50 1.16 14.76 -25.14
CA SER A 50 0.21 14.52 -26.26
C SER A 50 0.55 15.26 -27.56
N LYS A 51 1.33 16.32 -27.49
CA LYS A 51 1.72 17.15 -28.66
C LYS A 51 2.82 16.51 -29.51
N VAL A 52 3.62 15.61 -28.91
CA VAL A 52 4.73 14.92 -29.60
C VAL A 52 4.50 13.43 -29.52
N PRO A 53 4.42 12.70 -30.63
CA PRO A 53 4.31 11.25 -30.60
C PRO A 53 5.44 10.63 -29.77
N VAL A 54 5.06 9.88 -28.74
CA VAL A 54 5.99 9.17 -27.85
C VAL A 54 6.21 7.77 -28.41
N ARG A 55 7.46 7.41 -28.66
CA ARG A 55 7.81 6.05 -29.09
C ARG A 55 7.70 5.10 -27.90
N ASP A 56 7.40 3.84 -28.13
CA ASP A 56 7.18 2.87 -27.05
C ASP A 56 8.42 2.67 -26.18
N TRP A 57 9.62 2.78 -26.73
CA TRP A 57 10.87 2.69 -25.97
C TRP A 57 11.19 3.96 -25.18
N GLU A 58 10.62 5.12 -25.55
CA GLU A 58 10.77 6.39 -24.80
C GLU A 58 9.86 6.48 -23.57
N CYS A 59 8.81 5.65 -23.54
CA CYS A 59 7.82 5.64 -22.46
C CYS A 59 7.37 4.19 -22.22
N THR A 60 7.99 3.52 -21.28
CA THR A 60 7.77 2.10 -20.98
C THR A 60 7.17 1.90 -19.60
N LEU A 61 6.55 0.74 -19.39
CA LEU A 61 6.03 0.30 -18.10
C LEU A 61 7.08 -0.58 -17.41
N VAL A 62 7.50 -0.18 -16.21
CA VAL A 62 8.44 -0.91 -15.36
C VAL A 62 7.90 -0.92 -13.93
N PRO A 63 7.02 -1.86 -13.57
CA PRO A 63 6.47 -1.94 -12.22
C PRO A 63 7.55 -2.32 -11.20
N HIS A 64 7.28 -2.03 -9.92
CA HIS A 64 8.10 -2.55 -8.84
C HIS A 64 8.05 -4.08 -8.78
N GLY A 65 9.20 -4.68 -8.45
CA GLY A 65 9.27 -6.05 -7.98
C GLY A 65 9.08 -6.12 -6.46
N ILE A 66 8.53 -7.23 -5.99
CA ILE A 66 8.49 -7.59 -4.57
C ILE A 66 9.44 -8.78 -4.37
N HIS A 67 10.20 -8.75 -3.30
CA HIS A 67 11.23 -9.76 -3.02
C HIS A 67 10.58 -11.05 -2.48
N GLU A 68 10.45 -12.06 -3.31
CA GLU A 68 9.77 -13.32 -2.96
C GLU A 68 10.47 -14.13 -1.87
N GLU A 69 11.79 -13.95 -1.71
CA GLU A 69 12.54 -14.58 -0.62
C GLU A 69 12.30 -13.92 0.75
N VAL A 70 11.69 -12.73 0.75
CA VAL A 70 11.40 -11.94 1.96
C VAL A 70 9.91 -11.99 2.31
N PHE A 71 9.05 -11.82 1.30
CA PHE A 71 7.59 -11.79 1.47
C PHE A 71 6.98 -13.08 0.88
N TYR A 72 6.53 -13.96 1.74
CA TYR A 72 5.96 -15.26 1.39
C TYR A 72 5.03 -15.76 2.50
N PRO A 73 4.08 -16.66 2.18
CA PRO A 73 3.24 -17.30 3.19
C PRO A 73 4.08 -18.20 4.10
N ILE A 74 4.02 -17.95 5.41
CA ILE A 74 4.73 -18.76 6.41
C ILE A 74 3.86 -19.94 6.81
N GLN A 75 4.39 -21.16 6.63
CA GLN A 75 3.76 -22.41 7.01
C GLN A 75 4.57 -23.11 8.11
N GLU A 76 4.01 -24.17 8.70
CA GLU A 76 4.66 -24.88 9.81
C GLU A 76 6.05 -25.45 9.47
N ASP A 77 6.28 -25.77 8.20
CA ASP A 77 7.57 -26.26 7.68
C ASP A 77 8.52 -25.14 7.23
N SER A 78 8.09 -23.87 7.30
CA SER A 78 8.94 -22.74 6.96
C SER A 78 10.10 -22.60 7.96
N LYS A 79 11.28 -22.26 7.45
CA LYS A 79 12.52 -22.13 8.23
C LYS A 79 12.43 -21.16 9.40
N ASP A 80 11.56 -20.17 9.29
CA ASP A 80 11.37 -19.08 10.26
C ASP A 80 10.05 -19.20 11.04
N TYR A 81 9.33 -20.32 10.92
CA TYR A 81 8.04 -20.53 11.59
C TYR A 81 8.11 -20.32 13.11
N LYS A 82 9.17 -20.80 13.76
CA LYS A 82 9.37 -20.63 15.19
C LYS A 82 9.50 -19.16 15.59
N ASP A 83 10.31 -18.42 14.83
CA ASP A 83 10.53 -16.99 15.08
C ASP A 83 9.27 -16.19 14.80
N PHE A 84 8.50 -16.60 13.79
CA PHE A 84 7.20 -16.04 13.47
C PHE A 84 6.20 -16.21 14.63
N ILE A 85 6.08 -17.41 15.20
CA ILE A 85 5.18 -17.66 16.34
C ILE A 85 5.59 -16.83 17.54
N GLU A 86 6.89 -16.75 17.85
CA GLU A 86 7.39 -15.92 18.94
C GLU A 86 7.05 -14.42 18.71
N PHE A 87 7.21 -13.94 17.48
CA PHE A 87 6.86 -12.57 17.11
C PHE A 87 5.36 -12.33 17.23
N LYS A 88 4.52 -13.26 16.76
CA LYS A 88 3.07 -13.22 16.87
C LYS A 88 2.62 -13.12 18.33
N ASP A 89 3.13 -13.98 19.19
CA ASP A 89 2.77 -14.01 20.62
C ASP A 89 3.19 -12.73 21.36
N LYS A 90 4.30 -12.12 20.96
CA LYS A 90 4.75 -10.83 21.51
C LYS A 90 3.91 -9.66 20.99
N THR A 91 3.44 -9.74 19.74
CA THR A 91 2.69 -8.68 19.08
C THR A 91 1.23 -8.71 19.50
N ILE A 92 0.59 -9.87 19.44
CA ILE A 92 -0.80 -10.08 19.86
C ILE A 92 -0.80 -10.62 21.29
N ARG A 93 -0.83 -9.72 22.26
CA ARG A 93 -0.79 -10.08 23.69
C ARG A 93 -2.10 -10.73 24.18
N ASN A 94 -3.22 -10.32 23.60
CA ASN A 94 -4.53 -10.89 23.90
C ASN A 94 -4.77 -12.07 22.93
N LYS A 95 -4.78 -13.30 23.46
CA LYS A 95 -4.99 -14.53 22.68
C LYS A 95 -6.40 -14.69 22.13
N ASP A 96 -7.35 -13.88 22.60
CA ASP A 96 -8.71 -13.88 22.10
C ASP A 96 -8.84 -13.23 20.73
N HIS A 97 -7.83 -12.45 20.31
CA HIS A 97 -7.79 -11.86 18.98
C HIS A 97 -7.60 -12.95 17.91
N SER A 98 -8.65 -13.26 17.17
CA SER A 98 -8.69 -14.25 16.08
C SER A 98 -8.97 -13.63 14.71
N PHE A 99 -9.29 -12.34 14.64
CA PHE A 99 -9.46 -11.60 13.40
C PHE A 99 -8.63 -10.31 13.44
N VAL A 100 -7.58 -10.27 12.63
CA VAL A 100 -6.59 -9.20 12.63
C VAL A 100 -6.61 -8.44 11.30
N MET A 101 -6.89 -7.16 11.37
CA MET A 101 -6.76 -6.24 10.25
C MET A 101 -5.46 -5.48 10.35
N LEU A 102 -4.74 -5.32 9.25
CA LEU A 102 -3.51 -4.57 9.16
C LEU A 102 -3.68 -3.33 8.28
N TRP A 103 -3.24 -2.19 8.78
CA TRP A 103 -3.00 -1.00 7.99
C TRP A 103 -1.52 -0.61 8.11
N ASN A 104 -0.77 -0.71 7.01
CA ASN A 104 0.66 -0.39 6.95
C ASN A 104 0.92 0.77 6.01
N ASN A 105 1.01 1.96 6.53
CA ASN A 105 1.30 3.18 5.79
C ASN A 105 1.86 4.26 6.71
N ARG A 106 2.52 5.28 6.14
CA ARG A 106 2.83 6.49 6.88
C ARG A 106 1.55 7.25 7.24
N ASN A 107 1.48 7.78 8.44
CA ASN A 107 0.39 8.64 8.88
C ASN A 107 0.48 10.01 8.18
N ILE A 108 -0.09 10.10 6.98
CA ILE A 108 -0.21 11.33 6.19
C ILE A 108 -1.61 11.43 5.57
N ARG A 109 -2.03 12.68 5.26
CA ARG A 109 -3.40 12.99 4.84
C ARG A 109 -3.93 12.07 3.73
N ARG A 110 -3.18 11.86 2.64
CA ARG A 110 -3.64 11.06 1.50
C ARG A 110 -3.84 9.58 1.79
N LYS A 111 -3.30 9.07 2.91
CA LYS A 111 -3.44 7.67 3.35
C LYS A 111 -4.68 7.44 4.22
N LEU A 112 -5.39 8.49 4.60
CA LEU A 112 -6.67 8.48 5.30
C LEU A 112 -6.67 7.61 6.59
N PRO A 113 -5.64 7.69 7.46
CA PRO A 113 -5.54 6.81 8.62
C PRO A 113 -6.67 6.98 9.62
N GLY A 114 -7.20 8.20 9.77
CA GLY A 114 -8.36 8.46 10.63
C GLY A 114 -9.62 7.76 10.13
N ASP A 115 -9.84 7.76 8.81
CA ASP A 115 -11.00 7.10 8.19
C ASP A 115 -10.92 5.57 8.34
N VAL A 116 -9.70 4.98 8.38
CA VAL A 116 -9.52 3.56 8.71
C VAL A 116 -10.03 3.26 10.12
N VAL A 117 -9.70 4.08 11.10
CA VAL A 117 -10.20 3.90 12.49
C VAL A 117 -11.73 4.06 12.54
N LEU A 118 -12.29 5.03 11.81
CA LEU A 118 -13.75 5.22 11.74
C LEU A 118 -14.46 4.04 11.06
N ALA A 119 -13.91 3.54 9.96
CA ALA A 119 -14.44 2.36 9.28
C ALA A 119 -14.37 1.11 10.17
N TYR A 120 -13.27 0.93 10.89
CA TYR A 120 -13.13 -0.14 11.87
C TYR A 120 -14.20 -0.02 12.97
N ASN A 121 -14.38 1.16 13.57
CA ASN A 121 -15.44 1.37 14.58
C ASN A 121 -16.81 1.06 14.01
N HIS A 122 -17.11 1.49 12.78
CA HIS A 122 -18.40 1.21 12.14
C HIS A 122 -18.62 -0.29 11.90
N MET A 123 -17.59 -1.02 11.51
CA MET A 123 -17.64 -2.48 11.41
C MET A 123 -17.92 -3.10 12.78
N MET A 124 -17.23 -2.65 13.84
CA MET A 124 -17.44 -3.16 15.19
C MET A 124 -18.87 -2.95 15.70
N GLU A 125 -19.52 -1.85 15.33
CA GLU A 125 -20.92 -1.59 15.69
C GLU A 125 -21.90 -2.60 15.09
N GLN A 126 -21.52 -3.28 13.99
CA GLN A 126 -22.35 -4.28 13.29
C GLN A 126 -22.12 -5.71 13.78
N LEU A 127 -21.05 -5.96 14.53
CA LEU A 127 -20.69 -7.28 15.05
C LEU A 127 -21.37 -7.58 16.39
N SER A 128 -21.51 -8.87 16.69
CA SER A 128 -21.94 -9.35 18.02
C SER A 128 -20.91 -8.99 19.09
N GLU A 129 -21.30 -9.08 20.36
CA GLU A 129 -20.40 -8.77 21.47
C GLU A 129 -19.21 -9.73 21.55
N GLU A 130 -19.43 -10.99 21.21
CA GLU A 130 -18.38 -12.02 21.13
C GLU A 130 -17.39 -11.73 20.02
N GLU A 131 -17.85 -11.42 18.81
CA GLU A 131 -17.01 -11.10 17.66
C GLU A 131 -16.17 -9.83 17.90
N ARG A 132 -16.74 -8.81 18.56
CA ARG A 132 -15.99 -7.58 18.90
C ARG A 132 -14.75 -7.84 19.74
N LYS A 133 -14.80 -8.84 20.64
CA LYS A 133 -13.67 -9.21 21.52
C LYS A 133 -12.53 -9.87 20.76
N THR A 134 -12.82 -10.44 19.58
CA THR A 134 -11.83 -11.17 18.79
C THR A 134 -11.14 -10.32 17.72
N ALA A 135 -11.63 -9.12 17.43
CA ALA A 135 -11.13 -8.28 16.37
C ALA A 135 -10.03 -7.31 16.87
N LEU A 136 -8.97 -7.20 16.07
CA LEU A 136 -7.84 -6.29 16.29
C LEU A 136 -7.52 -5.51 15.03
N LEU A 137 -7.37 -4.19 15.14
CA LEU A 137 -6.77 -3.36 14.09
C LEU A 137 -5.31 -3.05 14.45
N ILE A 138 -4.37 -3.56 13.66
CA ILE A 138 -2.96 -3.19 13.75
C ILE A 138 -2.69 -2.03 12.80
N MET A 139 -2.19 -0.93 13.33
CA MET A 139 -1.75 0.22 12.55
C MET A 139 -0.22 0.34 12.64
N LYS A 140 0.47 -0.10 11.59
CA LYS A 140 1.92 0.00 11.46
C LYS A 140 2.27 1.41 10.99
N THR A 141 2.39 2.33 11.94
CA THR A 141 2.66 3.75 11.72
C THR A 141 3.00 4.47 13.01
N ALA A 142 3.63 5.64 12.92
CA ALA A 142 3.67 6.59 14.02
C ALA A 142 2.25 7.13 14.28
N PRO A 143 1.71 7.02 15.50
CA PRO A 143 0.34 7.47 15.79
C PRO A 143 0.18 9.00 15.69
N ILE A 144 1.27 9.75 15.76
CA ILE A 144 1.31 11.21 15.56
C ILE A 144 2.38 11.51 14.49
N ASP A 145 2.03 12.24 13.46
CA ASP A 145 2.92 12.76 12.40
C ASP A 145 2.54 14.21 12.09
N ASN A 146 3.52 15.09 11.88
CA ASN A 146 3.28 16.51 11.60
C ASN A 146 2.47 16.76 10.31
N ASN A 147 2.48 15.81 9.37
CA ASN A 147 1.74 15.87 8.11
C ASN A 147 0.50 14.96 8.12
N GLY A 148 0.13 14.45 9.28
CA GLY A 148 -0.92 13.47 9.44
C GLY A 148 -1.97 13.84 10.47
N THR A 149 -2.52 12.83 11.11
CA THR A 149 -3.60 12.92 12.10
C THR A 149 -3.07 12.47 13.47
N ASP A 150 -3.56 13.09 14.54
CA ASP A 150 -3.40 12.53 15.90
C ASP A 150 -4.33 11.31 16.05
N LEU A 151 -3.78 10.14 15.74
CA LEU A 151 -4.54 8.89 15.76
C LEU A 151 -4.91 8.45 17.19
N LEU A 152 -4.14 8.86 18.19
CA LEU A 152 -4.48 8.59 19.60
C LEU A 152 -5.76 9.32 19.98
N ALA A 153 -5.88 10.59 19.55
CA ALA A 153 -7.10 11.36 19.76
C ALA A 153 -8.28 10.80 18.96
N VAL A 154 -8.06 10.35 17.71
CA VAL A 154 -9.11 9.73 16.90
C VAL A 154 -9.64 8.45 17.56
N VAL A 155 -8.75 7.55 17.97
CA VAL A 155 -9.13 6.31 18.67
C VAL A 155 -9.88 6.63 19.96
N LYS A 156 -9.33 7.50 20.81
CA LYS A 156 -9.93 7.87 22.08
C LYS A 156 -11.36 8.42 21.95
N ASN A 157 -11.62 9.22 20.91
CA ASN A 157 -12.90 9.92 20.77
C ASN A 157 -13.94 9.16 19.94
N ASN A 158 -13.52 8.21 19.10
CA ASN A 158 -14.42 7.58 18.13
C ASN A 158 -14.53 6.06 18.31
N LEU A 159 -13.52 5.37 18.80
CA LEU A 159 -13.56 3.93 18.97
C LEU A 159 -14.41 3.59 20.21
N LYS A 160 -15.51 2.89 20.01
CA LYS A 160 -16.41 2.43 21.08
C LYS A 160 -16.16 0.98 21.48
N HIS A 161 -15.73 0.16 20.51
CA HIS A 161 -15.52 -1.27 20.67
C HIS A 161 -14.28 -1.72 19.87
N GLY A 162 -13.67 -2.83 20.29
CA GLY A 162 -12.50 -3.41 19.66
C GLY A 162 -11.18 -2.76 20.10
N ASP A 163 -10.10 -3.34 19.66
CA ASP A 163 -8.75 -2.95 20.03
C ASP A 163 -7.97 -2.39 18.82
N VAL A 164 -7.14 -1.38 19.06
CA VAL A 164 -6.20 -0.82 18.08
C VAL A 164 -4.79 -0.90 18.65
N LEU A 165 -3.90 -1.54 17.91
CA LEU A 165 -2.48 -1.65 18.23
C LEU A 165 -1.65 -0.78 17.28
N PHE A 166 -0.89 0.17 17.82
CA PHE A 166 0.07 0.95 17.04
C PHE A 166 1.46 0.33 17.10
N ILE A 167 2.09 0.17 15.94
CA ILE A 167 3.49 -0.25 15.80
C ILE A 167 4.26 0.89 15.10
N PRO A 168 4.85 1.83 15.88
CA PRO A 168 5.53 3.00 15.32
C PRO A 168 6.93 2.69 14.79
N ASP A 169 7.58 1.64 15.31
CA ASP A 169 8.96 1.34 15.04
C ASP A 169 9.20 0.86 13.60
N ASN A 170 10.38 1.16 13.08
CA ASN A 170 10.82 0.56 11.83
C ASN A 170 11.12 -0.91 12.06
N LEU A 171 10.35 -1.79 11.42
CA LEU A 171 10.56 -3.21 11.45
C LEU A 171 11.52 -3.63 10.32
N PRO A 172 12.43 -4.59 10.55
CA PRO A 172 13.15 -5.27 9.49
C PRO A 172 12.18 -5.98 8.52
N GLN A 173 12.61 -6.24 7.31
CA GLN A 173 11.73 -6.79 6.27
C GLN A 173 11.16 -8.18 6.62
N ASP A 174 11.95 -9.02 7.29
CA ASP A 174 11.47 -10.32 7.80
C ASP A 174 10.33 -10.14 8.81
N LYS A 175 10.44 -9.18 9.72
CA LYS A 175 9.38 -8.86 10.69
C LYS A 175 8.17 -8.20 10.03
N MET A 176 8.37 -7.49 8.92
CA MET A 176 7.24 -7.03 8.09
C MET A 176 6.50 -8.20 7.46
N ASN A 177 7.21 -9.21 6.94
CA ASN A 177 6.57 -10.44 6.45
C ASN A 177 5.75 -11.13 7.55
N TYR A 178 6.30 -11.22 8.78
CA TYR A 178 5.56 -11.79 9.92
C TYR A 178 4.28 -11.00 10.20
N LEU A 179 4.33 -9.67 10.12
CA LEU A 179 3.17 -8.83 10.37
C LEU A 179 2.06 -9.06 9.34
N TYR A 180 2.40 -9.22 8.04
CA TYR A 180 1.44 -9.60 7.02
C TYR A 180 0.86 -11.00 7.27
N ASN A 181 1.70 -11.99 7.65
CA ASN A 181 1.24 -13.35 7.95
C ASN A 181 0.41 -13.45 9.25
N ILE A 182 0.47 -12.46 10.15
CA ILE A 182 -0.43 -12.35 11.31
C ILE A 182 -1.81 -11.86 10.89
N ALA A 183 -1.88 -10.99 9.88
CA ALA A 183 -3.12 -10.34 9.46
C ALA A 183 -3.99 -11.25 8.62
N ASP A 184 -5.30 -11.21 8.86
CA ASP A 184 -6.32 -11.85 8.01
C ASP A 184 -6.64 -11.00 6.77
N VAL A 185 -6.40 -9.68 6.86
CA VAL A 185 -6.61 -8.75 5.75
C VAL A 185 -5.76 -7.48 5.93
N THR A 186 -5.20 -6.99 4.83
CA THR A 186 -4.54 -5.67 4.81
C THR A 186 -5.44 -4.63 4.15
N ILE A 187 -5.58 -3.47 4.80
CA ILE A 187 -6.45 -2.37 4.34
C ILE A 187 -5.59 -1.24 3.79
N ASN A 188 -5.96 -0.70 2.63
CA ASN A 188 -5.37 0.51 2.06
C ASN A 188 -6.42 1.34 1.33
N ILE A 189 -6.94 2.37 1.99
CA ILE A 189 -7.95 3.29 1.44
C ILE A 189 -7.36 4.63 0.98
N ALA A 190 -6.07 4.65 0.66
CA ALA A 190 -5.40 5.87 0.18
C ALA A 190 -6.15 6.51 -0.99
N SER A 191 -6.18 7.86 -1.03
CA SER A 191 -6.75 8.58 -2.17
C SER A 191 -5.88 8.48 -3.42
N ASN A 192 -4.56 8.35 -3.22
CA ASN A 192 -3.56 8.24 -4.28
C ASN A 192 -2.50 7.22 -3.88
N GLU A 193 -2.12 6.37 -4.83
CA GLU A 193 -1.10 5.34 -4.63
C GLU A 193 -0.29 5.11 -5.90
N GLY A 194 1.03 5.39 -5.84
CA GLY A 194 1.92 5.22 -6.99
C GLY A 194 2.02 3.76 -7.42
N PHE A 195 2.35 2.88 -6.51
CA PHE A 195 2.38 1.44 -6.73
C PHE A 195 1.59 0.67 -5.66
N GLY A 196 1.81 1.00 -4.37
CA GLY A 196 1.23 0.28 -3.24
C GLY A 196 2.10 -0.90 -2.79
N LEU A 197 3.34 -0.60 -2.37
CA LEU A 197 4.27 -1.65 -1.89
C LEU A 197 3.66 -2.48 -0.76
N ALA A 198 3.04 -1.85 0.22
CA ALA A 198 2.45 -2.55 1.36
C ALA A 198 1.35 -3.57 0.96
N THR A 199 0.56 -3.26 -0.06
CA THR A 199 -0.47 -4.19 -0.56
C THR A 199 0.14 -5.29 -1.42
N ALA A 200 1.17 -5.00 -2.21
CA ALA A 200 1.87 -6.01 -2.98
C ALA A 200 2.64 -6.98 -2.07
N GLU A 201 3.30 -6.49 -1.02
CA GLU A 201 3.94 -7.30 0.02
C GLU A 201 2.91 -8.20 0.74
N SER A 202 1.73 -7.64 1.07
CA SER A 202 0.62 -8.40 1.67
C SER A 202 0.16 -9.55 0.78
N LEU A 203 -0.04 -9.31 -0.52
CA LEU A 203 -0.42 -10.35 -1.48
C LEU A 203 0.66 -11.42 -1.63
N MET A 204 1.94 -11.04 -1.64
CA MET A 204 3.06 -11.98 -1.66
C MET A 204 3.13 -12.83 -0.40
N ALA A 205 2.78 -12.28 0.76
CA ALA A 205 2.65 -13.00 2.02
C ALA A 205 1.40 -13.89 2.10
N GLY A 206 0.54 -13.89 1.06
CA GLY A 206 -0.70 -14.67 1.02
C GLY A 206 -1.88 -14.02 1.73
N THR A 207 -1.74 -12.77 2.20
CA THR A 207 -2.77 -12.05 2.93
C THR A 207 -3.61 -11.21 1.98
N PRO A 208 -4.94 -11.38 1.94
CA PRO A 208 -5.84 -10.62 1.07
C PRO A 208 -5.83 -9.13 1.40
N ILE A 209 -6.26 -8.32 0.42
CA ILE A 209 -6.31 -6.87 0.55
C ILE A 209 -7.73 -6.32 0.37
N VAL A 210 -8.06 -5.28 1.12
CA VAL A 210 -9.24 -4.41 0.90
C VAL A 210 -8.72 -3.01 0.60
N VAL A 211 -8.98 -2.53 -0.63
CA VAL A 211 -8.34 -1.30 -1.11
C VAL A 211 -9.32 -0.35 -1.81
N ASN A 212 -9.03 0.95 -1.72
CA ASN A 212 -9.57 1.91 -2.67
C ASN A 212 -8.81 1.78 -3.99
N VAL A 213 -9.52 1.47 -5.07
CA VAL A 213 -8.93 1.15 -6.38
C VAL A 213 -8.46 2.43 -7.08
N THR A 214 -7.27 2.88 -6.73
CA THR A 214 -6.64 4.09 -7.28
C THR A 214 -5.18 3.84 -7.64
N GLY A 215 -4.65 4.59 -8.60
CA GLY A 215 -3.26 4.50 -9.00
C GLY A 215 -2.78 3.08 -9.29
N GLY A 216 -1.67 2.70 -8.69
CA GLY A 216 -1.07 1.38 -8.84
C GLY A 216 -1.88 0.23 -8.27
N LEU A 217 -2.82 0.50 -7.36
CA LEU A 217 -3.70 -0.55 -6.83
C LEU A 217 -4.64 -1.12 -7.92
N GLN A 218 -4.92 -0.37 -8.97
CA GLN A 218 -5.65 -0.86 -10.13
C GLN A 218 -4.90 -2.02 -10.82
N ASP A 219 -3.57 -1.90 -10.92
CA ASP A 219 -2.74 -2.95 -11.53
C ASP A 219 -2.66 -4.20 -10.65
N GLN A 220 -2.62 -4.03 -9.32
CA GLN A 220 -2.56 -5.13 -8.35
C GLN A 220 -3.89 -5.88 -8.22
N CYS A 221 -5.02 -5.19 -8.26
CA CYS A 221 -6.34 -5.79 -8.11
C CYS A 221 -6.81 -6.55 -9.35
N GLY A 222 -6.19 -6.31 -10.51
CA GLY A 222 -6.49 -7.04 -11.74
C GLY A 222 -7.95 -6.90 -12.19
N PHE A 223 -8.55 -5.71 -12.05
CA PHE A 223 -9.93 -5.47 -12.45
C PHE A 223 -10.18 -5.80 -13.91
N LYS A 224 -11.23 -6.57 -14.16
CA LYS A 224 -11.71 -6.90 -15.48
C LYS A 224 -13.01 -6.16 -15.77
N LYS A 225 -13.18 -5.74 -17.02
CA LYS A 225 -14.46 -5.29 -17.55
C LYS A 225 -15.40 -6.50 -17.74
N GLU A 226 -16.67 -6.25 -18.00
CA GLU A 226 -17.66 -7.31 -18.26
C GLU A 226 -17.26 -8.25 -19.42
N ASP A 227 -16.52 -7.75 -20.41
CA ASP A 227 -16.00 -8.52 -21.53
C ASP A 227 -14.74 -9.37 -21.18
N GLY A 228 -14.30 -9.35 -19.92
CA GLY A 228 -13.11 -10.05 -19.44
C GLY A 228 -11.78 -9.34 -19.71
N SER A 229 -11.78 -8.20 -20.42
CA SER A 229 -10.57 -7.38 -20.59
C SER A 229 -10.19 -6.66 -19.30
N LEU A 230 -8.88 -6.38 -19.11
CA LEU A 230 -8.41 -5.61 -17.95
C LEU A 230 -8.87 -4.15 -18.06
N LEU A 231 -9.33 -3.59 -16.95
CA LEU A 231 -9.46 -2.14 -16.80
C LEU A 231 -8.07 -1.53 -16.88
N MET A 232 -7.88 -0.65 -17.85
CA MET A 232 -6.63 0.07 -18.07
C MET A 232 -6.78 1.52 -17.64
#